data_5ddc0ba3fcf3801c6ee71e930c3e4078
#
_entry.id   5ddc0ba3fcf3801c6ee71e930c3e4078
#
_cell.length_a   1.000
_cell.length_b   1.000
_cell.length_c   1.000
_cell.angle_alpha   90.00
_cell.angle_beta   90.00
_cell.angle_gamma   90.00
#
_symmetry.space_group_name_H-M   'P 1'
#
loop_
_entity.id
_entity.type
_entity.pdbx_description
1 polymer ?
#
loop_
_entity_poly.entity_id
_entity_poly.type
_entity_poly.pdbx_seq_one_letter_code
_entity_poly.pdbx_strand_id
1 'polypeptide(L)'
;MNILKNNNVKYIRIRAWVNKKEEKGKPLGGGNNNKETTIFLIERAKKLGFKVLLDFHYSDFWADPAKQNKPALWKDLTGTQLENKLYEYTKDMLLTLKEKNISPDMVQIGNELNGGMVWPNGKTWKQGEESIGGYEGFVGLLNAGIKAVKEITPTAKIMIHLADGGDNELYRRVFDQITAKKVDFDIIGLSFYPYWHGTF
;
A
#
# COMPACT_ATOMS: atom_id res chain seq x y z
N MET A 1 0.75 4.14 22.11
CA MET A 1 0.27 2.76 21.97
C MET A 1 -0.35 2.18 23.25
N ASN A 2 0.20 2.42 24.47
CA ASN A 2 -0.41 1.88 25.72
C ASN A 2 -1.86 2.30 25.91
N ILE A 3 -2.21 3.56 25.66
CA ILE A 3 -3.60 4.06 25.73
C ILE A 3 -4.51 3.23 24.78
N LEU A 4 -4.07 2.97 23.57
CA LEU A 4 -4.84 2.17 22.61
C LEU A 4 -5.06 0.74 23.11
N LYS A 5 -3.99 0.13 23.68
CA LYS A 5 -4.08 -1.21 24.26
C LYS A 5 -5.08 -1.26 25.42
N ASN A 6 -5.02 -0.29 26.32
CA ASN A 6 -5.90 -0.20 27.49
C ASN A 6 -7.38 0.05 27.09
N ASN A 7 -7.62 0.56 25.87
CA ASN A 7 -8.95 0.76 25.30
C ASN A 7 -9.34 -0.33 24.28
N ASN A 8 -8.75 -1.52 24.38
CA ASN A 8 -9.11 -2.71 23.61
C ASN A 8 -8.92 -2.58 22.09
N VAL A 9 -8.10 -1.65 21.59
CA VAL A 9 -7.71 -1.62 20.18
C VAL A 9 -6.92 -2.89 19.87
N LYS A 10 -7.31 -3.58 18.80
CA LYS A 10 -6.69 -4.87 18.42
C LYS A 10 -5.68 -4.74 17.30
N TYR A 11 -5.88 -3.82 16.37
CA TYR A 11 -5.07 -3.63 15.18
C TYR A 11 -4.44 -2.24 15.15
N ILE A 12 -3.21 -2.19 14.65
CA ILE A 12 -2.52 -0.96 14.29
C ILE A 12 -2.20 -1.01 12.80
N ARG A 13 -2.63 -0.01 12.04
CA ARG A 13 -2.21 0.21 10.65
C ARG A 13 -0.99 1.10 10.62
N ILE A 14 0.07 0.65 9.95
CA ILE A 14 1.35 1.34 9.86
C ILE A 14 1.71 1.49 8.39
N ARG A 15 1.89 2.74 7.97
CA ARG A 15 2.23 3.10 6.59
C ARG A 15 3.72 2.95 6.33
N ALA A 16 4.06 2.57 5.09
CA ALA A 16 5.42 2.53 4.59
C ALA A 16 5.56 3.37 3.32
N TRP A 17 6.49 4.31 3.32
CA TRP A 17 6.92 5.07 2.16
C TRP A 17 8.28 4.56 1.67
N VAL A 18 8.56 4.71 0.35
CA VAL A 18 9.76 4.16 -0.25
C VAL A 18 11.00 4.91 0.18
N ASN A 19 10.96 6.23 0.10
CA ASN A 19 12.08 7.08 0.49
C ASN A 19 11.54 8.36 1.11
N LYS A 20 12.00 8.65 2.31
CA LYS A 20 11.69 9.93 2.93
C LYS A 20 12.63 10.98 2.34
N LYS A 21 12.11 11.93 1.59
CA LYS A 21 12.82 13.19 1.33
C LYS A 21 12.42 14.21 2.38
N GLU A 22 13.42 14.66 3.14
CA GLU A 22 13.28 15.92 3.87
C GLU A 22 13.40 17.06 2.86
N GLU A 23 12.34 17.80 2.68
CA GLU A 23 12.40 19.01 1.89
C GLU A 23 13.06 20.09 2.76
N LYS A 24 14.30 20.49 2.41
CA LYS A 24 15.10 21.53 3.10
C LYS A 24 15.27 21.27 4.62
N GLY A 25 15.50 20.02 5.03
CA GLY A 25 15.72 19.67 6.43
C GLY A 25 14.49 19.74 7.34
N LYS A 26 13.29 19.90 6.78
CA LYS A 26 12.03 19.86 7.54
C LYS A 26 11.35 18.50 7.38
N PRO A 27 10.84 17.91 8.45
CA PRO A 27 10.10 16.65 8.33
C PRO A 27 8.84 16.87 7.49
N LEU A 28 8.56 15.90 6.60
CA LEU A 28 7.31 15.89 5.85
C LEU A 28 6.10 15.74 6.79
N GLY A 29 5.01 16.43 6.50
CA GLY A 29 3.75 16.26 7.23
C GLY A 29 3.29 14.80 7.23
N GLY A 30 2.82 14.28 8.36
CA GLY A 30 2.43 12.88 8.51
C GLY A 30 3.54 11.97 9.07
N GLY A 31 4.71 12.52 9.42
CA GLY A 31 5.82 11.81 10.09
C GLY A 31 6.76 11.08 9.13
N ASN A 32 7.70 10.36 9.73
CA ASN A 32 8.63 9.49 9.05
C ASN A 32 8.01 8.11 8.88
N ASN A 33 7.74 7.71 7.65
CA ASN A 33 7.22 6.39 7.33
C ASN A 33 8.22 5.61 6.45
N ASN A 34 9.51 5.89 6.58
CA ASN A 34 10.58 5.15 5.94
C ASN A 34 10.69 3.72 6.52
N LYS A 35 11.52 2.88 5.92
CA LYS A 35 11.69 1.48 6.30
C LYS A 35 12.02 1.33 7.79
N GLU A 36 13.01 2.08 8.29
CA GLU A 36 13.50 1.97 9.67
C GLU A 36 12.41 2.33 10.69
N THR A 37 11.73 3.46 10.46
CA THR A 37 10.64 3.91 11.34
C THR A 37 9.45 2.95 11.30
N THR A 38 9.11 2.45 10.10
CA THR A 38 8.04 1.47 9.92
C THR A 38 8.32 0.19 10.71
N ILE A 39 9.54 -0.37 10.57
CA ILE A 39 9.96 -1.57 11.31
C ILE A 39 9.92 -1.31 12.82
N PHE A 40 10.48 -0.21 13.30
CA PHE A 40 10.44 0.17 14.72
C PHE A 40 9.01 0.23 15.27
N LEU A 41 8.08 0.83 14.51
CA LEU A 41 6.68 0.93 14.93
C LEU A 41 5.98 -0.43 14.95
N ILE A 42 6.28 -1.30 13.98
CA ILE A 42 5.76 -2.67 13.93
C ILE A 42 6.27 -3.48 15.13
N GLU A 43 7.58 -3.44 15.41
CA GLU A 43 8.17 -4.10 16.59
C GLU A 43 7.47 -3.66 17.87
N ARG A 44 7.28 -2.36 18.04
CA ARG A 44 6.61 -1.78 19.23
C ARG A 44 5.15 -2.23 19.32
N ALA A 45 4.43 -2.28 18.20
CA ALA A 45 3.05 -2.73 18.17
C ALA A 45 2.95 -4.21 18.55
N LYS A 46 3.79 -5.06 17.96
CA LYS A 46 3.82 -6.51 18.25
C LYS A 46 4.22 -6.81 19.68
N LYS A 47 5.20 -6.13 20.25
CA LYS A 47 5.57 -6.25 21.69
C LYS A 47 4.41 -5.93 22.62
N LEU A 48 3.50 -5.08 22.22
CA LEU A 48 2.29 -4.74 22.98
C LEU A 48 1.10 -5.65 22.71
N GLY A 49 1.26 -6.65 21.83
CA GLY A 49 0.23 -7.65 21.49
C GLY A 49 -0.78 -7.17 20.44
N PHE A 50 -0.50 -6.11 19.71
CA PHE A 50 -1.34 -5.70 18.59
C PHE A 50 -1.14 -6.60 17.37
N LYS A 51 -2.21 -6.78 16.63
CA LYS A 51 -2.15 -7.20 15.22
C LYS A 51 -1.77 -5.99 14.36
N VAL A 52 -1.04 -6.24 13.28
CA VAL A 52 -0.49 -5.19 12.42
C VAL A 52 -0.99 -5.35 10.99
N LEU A 53 -1.52 -4.25 10.44
CA LEU A 53 -1.70 -4.04 9.01
C LEU A 53 -0.53 -3.18 8.52
N LEU A 54 0.36 -3.75 7.72
CA LEU A 54 1.43 -3.03 7.03
C LEU A 54 0.90 -2.48 5.71
N ASP A 55 0.91 -1.18 5.56
CA ASP A 55 0.32 -0.44 4.44
C ASP A 55 1.40 0.16 3.56
N PHE A 56 1.67 -0.45 2.41
CA PHE A 56 2.62 0.04 1.42
C PHE A 56 1.99 1.09 0.52
N HIS A 57 2.48 2.33 0.57
CA HIS A 57 2.03 3.38 -0.35
C HIS A 57 2.71 3.32 -1.72
N TYR A 58 3.89 2.70 -1.83
CA TYR A 58 4.74 2.70 -3.03
C TYR A 58 4.98 4.09 -3.62
N SER A 59 5.16 5.04 -2.73
CA SER A 59 5.39 6.46 -2.99
C SER A 59 6.34 7.00 -1.92
N ASP A 60 6.98 8.13 -2.17
CA ASP A 60 7.84 8.82 -1.20
C ASP A 60 7.02 9.65 -0.19
N PHE A 61 5.72 9.77 -0.41
CA PHE A 61 4.77 10.51 0.43
C PHE A 61 3.38 9.88 0.35
N TRP A 62 2.34 10.59 0.80
CA TRP A 62 0.96 10.14 0.68
C TRP A 62 0.60 9.77 -0.75
N ALA A 63 0.13 8.55 -0.94
CA ALA A 63 -0.61 8.12 -2.12
C ALA A 63 -2.10 8.18 -1.80
N ASP A 64 -2.87 8.79 -2.69
CA ASP A 64 -4.32 8.97 -2.57
C ASP A 64 -4.98 9.00 -3.96
N PRO A 65 -6.33 9.11 -4.08
CA PRO A 65 -7.00 9.07 -5.38
C PRO A 65 -6.56 10.16 -6.37
N ALA A 66 -6.05 11.29 -5.88
CA ALA A 66 -5.59 12.39 -6.71
C ALA A 66 -4.11 12.26 -7.12
N LYS A 67 -3.33 11.45 -6.40
CA LYS A 67 -1.89 11.32 -6.64
C LYS A 67 -1.35 9.95 -6.23
N GLN A 68 -0.75 9.25 -7.17
CA GLN A 68 -0.08 7.97 -7.00
C GLN A 68 1.35 8.09 -7.54
N ASN A 69 2.10 9.04 -6.98
CA ASN A 69 3.40 9.43 -7.50
C ASN A 69 4.41 8.28 -7.40
N LYS A 70 5.02 7.97 -8.53
CA LYS A 70 6.16 7.05 -8.58
C LYS A 70 7.29 7.57 -7.67
N PRO A 71 7.91 6.72 -6.83
CA PRO A 71 9.07 7.13 -6.05
C PRO A 71 10.18 7.72 -6.90
N ALA A 72 10.84 8.76 -6.43
CA ALA A 72 11.89 9.45 -7.18
C ALA A 72 13.04 8.51 -7.60
N LEU A 73 13.37 7.52 -6.76
CA LEU A 73 14.38 6.49 -7.07
C LEU A 73 13.96 5.53 -8.19
N TRP A 74 12.68 5.49 -8.54
CA TRP A 74 12.12 4.60 -9.54
C TRP A 74 11.70 5.34 -10.82
N LYS A 75 12.00 6.63 -10.93
CA LYS A 75 11.50 7.53 -11.97
C LYS A 75 11.70 7.01 -13.39
N ASP A 76 12.86 6.39 -13.65
CA ASP A 76 13.26 5.91 -14.97
C ASP A 76 12.85 4.43 -15.24
N LEU A 77 12.26 3.75 -14.23
CA LEU A 77 11.84 2.37 -14.36
C LEU A 77 10.44 2.27 -14.97
N THR A 78 10.25 1.29 -15.85
CA THR A 78 8.95 1.00 -16.50
C THR A 78 8.76 -0.52 -16.67
N GLY A 79 7.53 -0.96 -16.94
CA GLY A 79 7.21 -2.36 -17.20
C GLY A 79 7.81 -3.31 -16.17
N THR A 80 8.38 -4.41 -16.61
CA THR A 80 8.95 -5.46 -15.77
C THR A 80 10.06 -4.96 -14.82
N GLN A 81 10.83 -3.94 -15.22
CA GLN A 81 11.84 -3.37 -14.32
C GLN A 81 11.19 -2.69 -13.10
N LEU A 82 10.10 -1.97 -13.29
CA LEU A 82 9.36 -1.33 -12.22
C LEU A 82 8.65 -2.37 -11.33
N GLU A 83 8.05 -3.40 -11.93
CA GLU A 83 7.44 -4.52 -11.21
C GLU A 83 8.48 -5.25 -10.33
N ASN A 84 9.65 -5.57 -10.88
CA ASN A 84 10.75 -6.17 -10.12
C ASN A 84 11.20 -5.26 -8.99
N LYS A 85 11.29 -3.96 -9.21
CA LYS A 85 11.68 -3.00 -8.17
C LYS A 85 10.68 -2.93 -7.03
N LEU A 86 9.38 -2.97 -7.35
CA LEU A 86 8.31 -3.00 -6.36
C LEU A 86 8.34 -4.32 -5.56
N TYR A 87 8.52 -5.45 -6.25
CA TYR A 87 8.69 -6.75 -5.61
C TYR A 87 9.87 -6.74 -4.63
N GLU A 88 11.06 -6.31 -5.07
CA GLU A 88 12.26 -6.28 -4.23
C GLU A 88 12.11 -5.35 -3.02
N TYR A 89 11.48 -4.19 -3.17
CA TYR A 89 11.18 -3.29 -2.06
C TYR A 89 10.25 -3.93 -1.03
N THR A 90 9.18 -4.58 -1.49
CA THR A 90 8.22 -5.27 -0.61
C THR A 90 8.90 -6.44 0.10
N LYS A 91 9.65 -7.26 -0.64
CA LYS A 91 10.41 -8.40 -0.13
C LYS A 91 11.42 -7.98 0.93
N ASP A 92 12.22 -6.96 0.67
CA ASP A 92 13.25 -6.44 1.58
C ASP A 92 12.66 -5.98 2.92
N MET A 93 11.52 -5.27 2.91
CA MET A 93 10.81 -4.89 4.13
C MET A 93 10.35 -6.11 4.93
N LEU A 94 9.73 -7.07 4.25
CA LEU A 94 9.20 -8.29 4.89
C LEU A 94 10.31 -9.22 5.39
N LEU A 95 11.41 -9.37 4.67
CA LEU A 95 12.58 -10.12 5.12
C LEU A 95 13.19 -9.52 6.38
N THR A 96 13.36 -8.20 6.43
CA THR A 96 13.87 -7.52 7.62
C THR A 96 12.99 -7.73 8.84
N LEU A 97 11.66 -7.77 8.68
CA LEU A 97 10.74 -8.13 9.76
C LEU A 97 10.89 -9.60 10.15
N LYS A 98 10.98 -10.51 9.18
CA LYS A 98 11.14 -11.95 9.40
C LYS A 98 12.42 -12.29 10.16
N GLU A 99 13.55 -11.64 9.85
CA GLU A 99 14.81 -11.76 10.56
C GLU A 99 14.71 -11.39 12.05
N LYS A 100 13.76 -10.52 12.38
CA LYS A 100 13.41 -10.13 13.76
C LYS A 100 12.34 -11.03 14.39
N ASN A 101 11.95 -12.13 13.74
CA ASN A 101 10.84 -12.99 14.13
C ASN A 101 9.49 -12.27 14.24
N ILE A 102 9.26 -11.31 13.36
CA ILE A 102 8.04 -10.51 13.29
C ILE A 102 7.37 -10.75 11.94
N SER A 103 6.04 -10.97 11.98
CA SER A 103 5.22 -11.02 10.77
C SER A 103 4.04 -10.06 10.91
N PRO A 104 3.71 -9.26 9.90
CA PRO A 104 2.45 -8.55 9.84
C PRO A 104 1.29 -9.54 9.73
N ASP A 105 0.14 -9.21 10.30
CA ASP A 105 -1.08 -10.04 10.16
C ASP A 105 -1.80 -9.78 8.85
N MET A 106 -1.66 -8.56 8.34
CA MET A 106 -2.17 -8.14 7.04
C MET A 106 -1.13 -7.26 6.33
N VAL A 107 -1.13 -7.33 5.01
CA VAL A 107 -0.33 -6.45 4.15
C VAL A 107 -1.25 -5.80 3.11
N GLN A 108 -1.25 -4.49 3.07
CA GLN A 108 -1.98 -3.70 2.08
C GLN A 108 -1.03 -3.34 0.94
N ILE A 109 -1.41 -3.73 -0.27
CA ILE A 109 -0.65 -3.47 -1.50
C ILE A 109 -1.20 -2.21 -2.16
N GLY A 110 -0.54 -1.08 -1.88
CA GLY A 110 -0.97 0.24 -2.30
C GLY A 110 -2.04 0.87 -1.40
N ASN A 111 -2.23 2.18 -1.51
CA ASN A 111 -3.21 2.95 -0.75
C ASN A 111 -4.14 3.72 -1.68
N GLU A 112 -5.46 3.58 -1.47
CA GLU A 112 -6.51 4.33 -2.19
C GLU A 112 -6.36 4.26 -3.72
N LEU A 113 -6.38 3.04 -4.23
CA LEU A 113 -6.05 2.67 -5.61
C LEU A 113 -7.18 2.92 -6.61
N ASN A 114 -8.01 3.92 -6.41
CA ASN A 114 -9.18 4.27 -7.25
C ASN A 114 -8.82 4.41 -8.73
N GLY A 115 -7.66 4.97 -9.01
CA GLY A 115 -7.10 5.18 -10.34
C GLY A 115 -5.81 4.38 -10.61
N GLY A 116 -5.58 3.29 -9.87
CA GLY A 116 -4.36 2.50 -9.94
C GLY A 116 -3.25 2.99 -9.02
N MET A 117 -1.99 2.68 -9.33
CA MET A 117 -0.82 2.99 -8.50
C MET A 117 0.41 3.35 -9.33
N VAL A 118 1.40 3.99 -8.70
CA VAL A 118 2.74 4.27 -9.28
C VAL A 118 2.63 4.89 -10.68
N TRP A 119 1.89 6.01 -10.77
CA TRP A 119 1.64 6.68 -12.04
C TRP A 119 2.94 7.18 -12.69
N PRO A 120 2.95 7.19 -14.05
CA PRO A 120 1.88 6.85 -15.01
C PRO A 120 1.75 5.37 -15.33
N ASN A 121 2.63 4.49 -14.83
CA ASN A 121 2.75 3.09 -15.26
C ASN A 121 1.56 2.21 -14.85
N GLY A 122 1.01 2.38 -13.66
CA GLY A 122 -0.19 1.68 -13.21
C GLY A 122 -1.43 2.56 -13.15
N LYS A 123 -1.50 3.64 -13.92
CA LYS A 123 -2.67 4.51 -14.02
C LYS A 123 -3.74 3.85 -14.88
N THR A 124 -4.93 3.60 -14.33
CA THR A 124 -5.98 2.81 -14.98
C THR A 124 -6.91 3.60 -15.90
N TRP A 125 -6.81 4.93 -15.90
CA TRP A 125 -7.59 5.81 -16.75
C TRP A 125 -6.67 6.75 -17.53
N LYS A 126 -7.11 7.11 -18.74
CA LYS A 126 -6.39 8.06 -19.58
C LYS A 126 -6.94 9.46 -19.37
N GLN A 127 -6.05 10.39 -19.06
CA GLN A 127 -6.27 11.83 -19.23
C GLN A 127 -5.10 12.31 -20.09
N GLY A 128 -5.34 12.47 -21.38
CA GLY A 128 -4.29 12.76 -22.37
C GLY A 128 -3.33 11.58 -22.55
N GLU A 129 -2.02 11.85 -22.66
CA GLU A 129 -0.96 10.84 -22.86
C GLU A 129 -0.44 10.23 -21.54
N GLU A 130 -1.11 10.48 -20.41
CA GLU A 130 -0.57 10.23 -19.07
C GLU A 130 -0.77 8.80 -18.54
N SER A 131 -1.31 7.87 -19.31
CA SER A 131 -1.38 6.46 -18.91
C SER A 131 -0.52 5.62 -19.82
N ILE A 132 0.52 4.97 -19.27
CA ILE A 132 1.43 4.11 -20.04
C ILE A 132 1.01 2.65 -19.97
N GLY A 133 0.54 2.16 -18.82
CA GLY A 133 0.29 0.74 -18.58
C GLY A 133 -1.18 0.33 -18.45
N GLY A 134 -2.07 1.26 -18.15
CA GLY A 134 -3.48 0.94 -17.92
C GLY A 134 -3.68 -0.13 -16.85
N TYR A 135 -4.74 -0.91 -16.99
CA TYR A 135 -5.02 -2.03 -16.09
C TYR A 135 -3.96 -3.13 -16.14
N GLU A 136 -3.29 -3.36 -17.27
CA GLU A 136 -2.21 -4.35 -17.35
C GLU A 136 -1.02 -3.95 -16.48
N GLY A 137 -0.57 -2.71 -16.57
CA GLY A 137 0.49 -2.19 -15.72
C GLY A 137 0.09 -2.17 -14.23
N PHE A 138 -1.16 -1.81 -13.93
CA PHE A 138 -1.68 -1.84 -12.56
C PHE A 138 -1.66 -3.26 -11.97
N VAL A 139 -2.16 -4.24 -12.71
CA VAL A 139 -2.19 -5.65 -12.28
C VAL A 139 -0.78 -6.23 -12.15
N GLY A 140 0.14 -5.89 -13.06
CA GLY A 140 1.54 -6.28 -12.95
C GLY A 140 2.18 -5.81 -11.65
N LEU A 141 1.95 -4.55 -11.28
CA LEU A 141 2.42 -3.97 -10.01
C LEU A 141 1.77 -4.62 -8.78
N LEU A 142 0.44 -4.86 -8.81
CA LEU A 142 -0.24 -5.59 -7.73
C LEU A 142 0.34 -6.99 -7.54
N ASN A 143 0.48 -7.74 -8.63
CA ASN A 143 1.01 -9.11 -8.59
C ASN A 143 2.46 -9.16 -8.11
N ALA A 144 3.28 -8.16 -8.42
CA ALA A 144 4.63 -8.04 -7.91
C ALA A 144 4.67 -7.92 -6.37
N GLY A 145 3.84 -7.04 -5.81
CA GLY A 145 3.70 -6.89 -4.35
C GLY A 145 3.13 -8.15 -3.68
N ILE A 146 2.06 -8.70 -4.25
CA ILE A 146 1.41 -9.93 -3.77
C ILE A 146 2.39 -11.11 -3.74
N LYS A 147 3.18 -11.28 -4.81
CA LYS A 147 4.21 -12.32 -4.89
C LYS A 147 5.20 -12.24 -3.74
N ALA A 148 5.70 -11.05 -3.43
CA ALA A 148 6.62 -10.85 -2.31
C ALA A 148 5.98 -11.22 -0.96
N VAL A 149 4.72 -10.85 -0.74
CA VAL A 149 3.99 -11.20 0.48
C VAL A 149 3.83 -12.71 0.60
N LYS A 150 3.37 -13.39 -0.43
CA LYS A 150 3.17 -14.85 -0.41
C LYS A 150 4.46 -15.63 -0.20
N GLU A 151 5.57 -15.14 -0.75
CA GLU A 151 6.88 -15.77 -0.59
C GLU A 151 7.43 -15.62 0.83
N ILE A 152 7.32 -14.45 1.44
CA ILE A 152 8.01 -14.15 2.70
C ILE A 152 7.11 -14.32 3.92
N THR A 153 5.84 -13.94 3.81
CA THR A 153 4.84 -13.98 4.89
C THR A 153 3.53 -14.62 4.44
N PRO A 154 3.54 -15.93 4.07
CA PRO A 154 2.40 -16.60 3.43
C PRO A 154 1.13 -16.65 4.30
N THR A 155 1.24 -16.40 5.60
CA THR A 155 0.11 -16.36 6.52
C THR A 155 -0.55 -14.98 6.64
N ALA A 156 0.11 -13.92 6.14
CA ALA A 156 -0.45 -12.59 6.15
C ALA A 156 -1.59 -12.46 5.14
N LYS A 157 -2.68 -11.83 5.54
CA LYS A 157 -3.78 -11.52 4.63
C LYS A 157 -3.43 -10.35 3.73
N ILE A 158 -3.76 -10.46 2.45
CA ILE A 158 -3.47 -9.45 1.43
C ILE A 158 -4.70 -8.57 1.23
N MET A 159 -4.52 -7.25 1.37
CA MET A 159 -5.58 -6.26 1.21
C MET A 159 -5.33 -5.39 -0.02
N ILE A 160 -6.38 -5.19 -0.82
CA ILE A 160 -6.47 -4.14 -1.85
C ILE A 160 -7.41 -3.07 -1.34
N HIS A 161 -6.97 -1.80 -1.38
CA HIS A 161 -7.63 -0.70 -0.69
C HIS A 161 -8.02 0.43 -1.64
N LEU A 162 -9.28 0.83 -1.61
CA LEU A 162 -9.80 2.01 -2.32
C LEU A 162 -10.32 3.05 -1.33
N ALA A 163 -10.37 4.31 -1.78
CA ALA A 163 -11.13 5.38 -1.13
C ALA A 163 -12.61 5.33 -1.53
N ASP A 164 -13.38 6.30 -1.04
CA ASP A 164 -14.78 6.51 -1.41
C ASP A 164 -15.66 5.28 -1.16
N GLY A 165 -15.62 4.75 0.07
CA GLY A 165 -16.23 3.48 0.46
C GLY A 165 -17.74 3.37 0.23
N GLY A 166 -18.46 4.49 -0.02
CA GLY A 166 -19.86 4.52 -0.42
C GLY A 166 -20.11 4.42 -1.93
N ASP A 167 -19.06 4.52 -2.77
CA ASP A 167 -19.17 4.46 -4.23
C ASP A 167 -19.08 3.02 -4.76
N ASN A 168 -20.24 2.34 -4.78
CA ASN A 168 -20.31 0.96 -5.25
C ASN A 168 -19.94 0.80 -6.74
N GLU A 169 -20.15 1.80 -7.58
CA GLU A 169 -19.80 1.75 -9.01
C GLU A 169 -18.28 1.78 -9.19
N LEU A 170 -17.58 2.61 -8.41
CA LEU A 170 -16.12 2.64 -8.36
C LEU A 170 -15.57 1.26 -7.96
N TYR A 171 -16.12 0.68 -6.88
CA TYR A 171 -15.66 -0.62 -6.38
C TYR A 171 -15.86 -1.72 -7.43
N ARG A 172 -17.05 -1.81 -8.04
CA ARG A 172 -17.29 -2.75 -9.13
C ARG A 172 -16.34 -2.53 -10.29
N ARG A 173 -16.19 -1.30 -10.75
CA ARG A 173 -15.29 -0.99 -11.88
C ARG A 173 -13.86 -1.45 -11.63
N VAL A 174 -13.31 -1.26 -10.44
CA VAL A 174 -11.93 -1.66 -10.13
C VAL A 174 -11.84 -3.16 -9.87
N PHE A 175 -12.69 -3.70 -8.98
CA PHE A 175 -12.59 -5.09 -8.53
C PHE A 175 -13.00 -6.08 -9.63
N ASP A 176 -13.97 -5.78 -10.48
CA ASP A 176 -14.31 -6.63 -11.63
C ASP A 176 -13.11 -6.79 -12.57
N GLN A 177 -12.37 -5.69 -12.82
CA GLN A 177 -11.17 -5.73 -13.67
C GLN A 177 -10.04 -6.55 -13.07
N ILE A 178 -9.69 -6.33 -11.81
CA ILE A 178 -8.57 -7.06 -11.19
C ILE A 178 -8.92 -8.52 -10.92
N THR A 179 -10.19 -8.84 -10.64
CA THR A 179 -10.67 -10.21 -10.45
C THR A 179 -10.67 -10.97 -11.78
N ALA A 180 -11.14 -10.36 -12.86
CA ALA A 180 -11.08 -10.95 -14.19
C ALA A 180 -9.63 -11.29 -14.62
N LYS A 181 -8.66 -10.51 -14.14
CA LYS A 181 -7.22 -10.73 -14.33
C LYS A 181 -6.58 -11.63 -13.26
N LYS A 182 -7.41 -12.26 -12.41
CA LYS A 182 -7.01 -13.25 -11.39
C LYS A 182 -5.99 -12.70 -10.38
N VAL A 183 -6.11 -11.43 -10.01
CA VAL A 183 -5.33 -10.88 -8.88
C VAL A 183 -5.78 -11.59 -7.60
N ASP A 184 -4.83 -12.17 -6.87
CA ASP A 184 -5.09 -13.03 -5.73
C ASP A 184 -4.91 -12.27 -4.41
N PHE A 185 -6.02 -11.81 -3.83
CA PHE A 185 -6.09 -11.06 -2.58
C PHE A 185 -7.18 -11.61 -1.65
N ASP A 186 -7.11 -11.27 -0.37
CA ASP A 186 -8.02 -11.79 0.67
C ASP A 186 -9.06 -10.77 1.13
N ILE A 187 -8.74 -9.47 1.09
CA ILE A 187 -9.52 -8.42 1.76
C ILE A 187 -9.70 -7.22 0.84
N ILE A 188 -10.94 -6.74 0.76
CA ILE A 188 -11.27 -5.42 0.22
C ILE A 188 -11.21 -4.42 1.37
N GLY A 189 -10.27 -3.48 1.30
CA GLY A 189 -10.18 -2.34 2.21
C GLY A 189 -10.85 -1.12 1.64
N LEU A 190 -11.46 -0.31 2.50
CA LEU A 190 -12.09 0.92 2.08
C LEU A 190 -11.83 2.05 3.08
N SER A 191 -11.63 3.28 2.56
CA SER A 191 -11.73 4.51 3.34
C SER A 191 -13.15 5.03 3.26
N PHE A 192 -13.79 5.17 4.40
CA PHE A 192 -15.11 5.77 4.50
C PHE A 192 -15.13 6.85 5.58
N TYR A 193 -15.51 8.04 5.18
CA TYR A 193 -15.64 9.20 6.06
C TYR A 193 -17.07 9.75 5.96
N PRO A 194 -17.96 9.49 6.94
CA PRO A 194 -19.37 9.91 6.88
C PRO A 194 -19.56 11.39 6.56
N TYR A 195 -18.65 12.23 7.03
CA TYR A 195 -18.67 13.66 6.78
C TYR A 195 -18.56 14.02 5.28
N TRP A 196 -17.78 13.24 4.52
CA TRP A 196 -17.50 13.50 3.10
C TRP A 196 -18.32 12.60 2.16
N HIS A 197 -18.60 11.36 2.61
CA HIS A 197 -19.14 10.30 1.76
C HIS A 197 -20.62 10.02 2.06
N GLY A 198 -21.24 10.70 3.01
CA GLY A 198 -22.64 10.49 3.38
C GLY A 198 -22.86 9.26 4.25
N THR A 199 -24.01 8.62 4.10
CA THR A 199 -24.37 7.36 4.78
C THR A 199 -24.11 6.16 3.87
N PHE A 200 -23.98 4.98 4.49
CA PHE A 200 -23.96 3.70 3.76
C PHE A 200 -25.30 3.42 3.11
#